data_4ca3202879c6c7744cdd8f6736fc4a42
#
_entry.id   4ca3202879c6c7744cdd8f6736fc4a42
#
_cell.length_a   1.000
_cell.length_b   1.000
_cell.length_c   1.000
_cell.angle_alpha   90.00
_cell.angle_beta   90.00
_cell.angle_gamma   90.00
#
_symmetry.space_group_name_H-M   'P 1'
#
loop_
_entity.id
_entity.type
_entity.pdbx_description
1 polymer ?
#
loop_
_entity_poly.entity_id
_entity_poly.type
_entity_poly.pdbx_seq_one_letter_code
_entity_poly.pdbx_strand_id
1 'polypeptide(L)'
;MDLLIKNIKQLASPMGSKPKKGKEMGKLSIKEHCDILVRNSVIEEIGYNLELPLDFEGHVIVADDLVATPGFIDPHTHIPFYGFRHNEFFMRQAGMDYMAIMKKGGGIVNTTKAVRKASLHDLIEFNLNFAQEMFRKGVVAFEGKSGYGLDTKSEIKQLKALEKIEEHGYQKVVKTFLGPHALAPEFNDYESYLDLIIEKMLPEVRGSFDDELFADIFTEDGVFNAEQSKRYLEMAKKLGFKLKLHADEIKDIGGSRLAAEIGADSVDHLICIKDDSITKLSKSRTVATLLPGTSFFLGKDFAPARKLIEQGAAVALASDFNPGSCTINDPTVIAHLASSKLKMTPEEILTAMTLNAASAIGLQKDWGTLEGGKYAGIILWEIPDYRFIPYFPAHSMIHTVISPKKALRVKACV
;
A
#
# COMPACT_ATOMS: atom_id res chain seq x y z
N MET A 1 -18.04 -17.14 -0.42
CA MET A 1 -17.55 -17.94 0.72
C MET A 1 -18.38 -17.61 1.94
N ASP A 2 -18.89 -18.62 2.64
CA ASP A 2 -19.65 -18.49 3.88
C ASP A 2 -18.82 -19.04 5.04
N LEU A 3 -18.78 -18.30 6.15
CA LEU A 3 -17.93 -18.62 7.27
C LEU A 3 -18.56 -18.09 8.57
N LEU A 4 -18.54 -18.92 9.64
CA LEU A 4 -18.83 -18.48 11.00
C LEU A 4 -17.57 -18.62 11.84
N ILE A 5 -17.07 -17.49 12.37
CA ILE A 5 -15.94 -17.46 13.31
C ILE A 5 -16.55 -17.28 14.71
N LYS A 6 -16.39 -18.27 15.57
CA LYS A 6 -17.02 -18.34 16.90
C LYS A 6 -16.06 -18.03 18.02
N ASN A 7 -16.56 -17.33 19.02
CA ASN A 7 -15.91 -17.10 20.30
C ASN A 7 -14.50 -16.48 20.16
N ILE A 8 -14.40 -15.44 19.32
CA ILE A 8 -13.14 -14.71 19.11
C ILE A 8 -12.70 -14.09 20.42
N LYS A 9 -11.50 -14.49 20.93
CA LYS A 9 -10.95 -14.01 22.21
C LYS A 9 -10.94 -12.47 22.29
N GLN A 10 -10.46 -11.81 21.23
CA GLN A 10 -10.47 -10.37 21.08
C GLN A 10 -10.62 -9.97 19.62
N LEU A 11 -11.54 -9.07 19.34
CA LEU A 11 -11.65 -8.40 18.05
C LEU A 11 -11.20 -6.96 18.21
N ALA A 12 -10.27 -6.48 17.40
CA ALA A 12 -9.82 -5.10 17.39
C ALA A 12 -9.91 -4.52 15.97
N SER A 13 -10.69 -3.44 15.79
CA SER A 13 -10.91 -2.83 14.47
C SER A 13 -11.16 -1.32 14.59
N PRO A 14 -10.58 -0.49 13.71
CA PRO A 14 -11.12 0.85 13.48
C PRO A 14 -12.53 0.72 12.89
N MET A 15 -13.31 1.80 12.92
CA MET A 15 -14.70 1.80 12.48
C MET A 15 -14.97 2.90 11.45
N GLY A 16 -15.90 2.64 10.53
CA GLY A 16 -16.41 3.59 9.54
C GLY A 16 -15.78 3.45 8.15
N SER A 17 -16.08 4.42 7.28
CA SER A 17 -15.71 4.40 5.85
C SER A 17 -15.03 5.70 5.40
N LYS A 18 -14.36 6.37 6.33
CA LYS A 18 -13.54 7.56 6.08
C LYS A 18 -12.21 7.43 6.81
N PRO A 19 -11.13 8.01 6.28
CA PRO A 19 -9.85 7.96 6.97
C PRO A 19 -9.95 8.64 8.34
N LYS A 20 -9.35 8.03 9.35
CA LYS A 20 -9.22 8.61 10.69
C LYS A 20 -8.08 9.62 10.71
N LYS A 21 -8.31 10.75 11.38
CA LYS A 21 -7.39 11.88 11.44
C LYS A 21 -6.97 12.16 12.87
N GLY A 22 -5.72 12.57 13.06
CA GLY A 22 -5.22 12.98 14.35
C GLY A 22 -5.51 11.93 15.44
N LYS A 23 -6.00 12.37 16.60
CA LYS A 23 -6.32 11.50 17.73
C LYS A 23 -7.41 10.45 17.46
N GLU A 24 -8.23 10.63 16.40
CA GLU A 24 -9.22 9.61 16.03
C GLU A 24 -8.56 8.32 15.50
N MET A 25 -7.30 8.38 15.08
CA MET A 25 -6.53 7.20 14.67
C MET A 25 -6.32 6.22 15.84
N GLY A 26 -6.29 6.72 17.07
CA GLY A 26 -6.16 5.91 18.29
C GLY A 26 -7.47 5.26 18.76
N LYS A 27 -8.59 5.42 18.04
CA LYS A 27 -9.89 4.89 18.46
C LYS A 27 -10.22 3.59 17.73
N LEU A 28 -10.23 2.49 18.45
CA LEU A 28 -10.66 1.18 17.99
C LEU A 28 -11.95 0.72 18.66
N SER A 29 -12.74 -0.07 17.97
CA SER A 29 -13.75 -0.93 18.57
C SER A 29 -13.07 -2.21 19.03
N ILE A 30 -13.16 -2.51 20.33
CA ILE A 30 -12.67 -3.76 20.91
C ILE A 30 -13.87 -4.55 21.41
N LYS A 31 -13.95 -5.82 21.01
CA LYS A 31 -14.94 -6.78 21.49
C LYS A 31 -14.24 -8.05 21.97
N GLU A 32 -14.76 -8.70 23.00
CA GLU A 32 -14.24 -9.96 23.51
C GLU A 32 -15.32 -11.03 23.38
N HIS A 33 -14.91 -12.26 23.12
CA HIS A 33 -15.80 -13.43 23.01
C HIS A 33 -16.99 -13.23 22.03
N CYS A 34 -16.73 -12.51 20.92
CA CYS A 34 -17.73 -12.27 19.89
C CYS A 34 -17.59 -13.24 18.71
N ASP A 35 -18.64 -13.31 17.90
CA ASP A 35 -18.69 -14.08 16.68
C ASP A 35 -18.73 -13.16 15.46
N ILE A 36 -18.24 -13.66 14.30
CA ILE A 36 -18.39 -13.01 12.99
C ILE A 36 -19.08 -14.01 12.05
N LEU A 37 -20.22 -13.61 11.51
CA LEU A 37 -20.89 -14.32 10.42
C LEU A 37 -20.55 -13.66 9.08
N VAL A 38 -20.03 -14.44 8.16
CA VAL A 38 -19.70 -14.03 6.78
C VAL A 38 -20.61 -14.78 5.82
N ARG A 39 -21.31 -14.07 4.93
CA ARG A 39 -22.12 -14.61 3.85
C ARG A 39 -21.69 -13.98 2.52
N ASN A 40 -21.54 -14.82 1.51
CA ASN A 40 -21.08 -14.36 0.18
C ASN A 40 -19.82 -13.49 0.22
N SER A 41 -18.88 -13.85 1.12
CA SER A 41 -17.62 -13.13 1.34
C SER A 41 -17.75 -11.72 1.95
N VAL A 42 -18.94 -11.35 2.43
CA VAL A 42 -19.25 -10.09 3.13
C VAL A 42 -19.55 -10.39 4.58
N ILE A 43 -19.09 -9.57 5.50
CA ILE A 43 -19.46 -9.64 6.91
C ILE A 43 -20.94 -9.28 7.02
N GLU A 44 -21.76 -10.24 7.42
CA GLU A 44 -23.19 -10.03 7.62
C GLU A 44 -23.46 -9.48 9.01
N GLU A 45 -22.87 -10.12 10.03
CA GLU A 45 -23.09 -9.75 11.43
C GLU A 45 -21.85 -9.98 12.28
N ILE A 46 -21.68 -9.13 13.31
CA ILE A 46 -20.73 -9.30 14.41
C ILE A 46 -21.51 -9.20 15.72
N GLY A 47 -21.68 -10.30 16.40
CA GLY A 47 -22.52 -10.43 17.58
C GLY A 47 -21.97 -11.41 18.61
N TYR A 48 -22.86 -11.91 19.46
CA TYR A 48 -22.55 -12.90 20.48
C TYR A 48 -23.49 -14.08 20.36
N ASN A 49 -22.94 -15.31 20.47
CA ASN A 49 -23.69 -16.54 20.35
C ASN A 49 -24.51 -16.64 19.05
N LEU A 50 -23.93 -16.20 17.93
CA LEU A 50 -24.61 -16.26 16.64
C LEU A 50 -24.96 -17.70 16.29
N GLU A 51 -26.21 -17.92 15.87
CA GLU A 51 -26.67 -19.21 15.38
C GLU A 51 -26.36 -19.35 13.89
N LEU A 52 -26.16 -20.59 13.45
CA LEU A 52 -26.02 -20.90 12.04
C LEU A 52 -27.34 -20.70 11.32
N PRO A 53 -27.41 -19.89 10.24
CA PRO A 53 -28.59 -19.85 9.40
C PRO A 53 -28.97 -21.23 8.86
N LEU A 54 -30.26 -21.50 8.65
CA LEU A 54 -30.75 -22.81 8.19
C LEU A 54 -30.16 -23.21 6.83
N ASP A 55 -29.81 -22.27 6.01
CA ASP A 55 -29.23 -22.42 4.67
C ASP A 55 -27.69 -22.26 4.65
N PHE A 56 -27.03 -22.38 5.80
CA PHE A 56 -25.59 -22.20 5.89
C PHE A 56 -24.82 -23.44 5.41
N GLU A 57 -24.09 -23.29 4.33
CA GLU A 57 -23.23 -24.35 3.73
C GLU A 57 -21.74 -24.07 3.92
N GLY A 58 -21.38 -23.10 4.79
CA GLY A 58 -20.00 -22.63 4.99
C GLY A 58 -19.22 -23.45 6.02
N HIS A 59 -18.11 -22.89 6.44
CA HIS A 59 -17.22 -23.46 7.45
C HIS A 59 -17.35 -22.74 8.79
N VAL A 60 -17.12 -23.46 9.88
CA VAL A 60 -17.03 -22.89 11.23
C VAL A 60 -15.57 -22.92 11.68
N ILE A 61 -15.08 -21.78 12.17
CA ILE A 61 -13.77 -21.64 12.83
C ILE A 61 -14.03 -21.32 14.30
N VAL A 62 -13.53 -22.14 15.21
CA VAL A 62 -13.53 -21.84 16.64
C VAL A 62 -12.27 -21.04 16.95
N ALA A 63 -12.43 -19.86 17.56
CA ALA A 63 -11.39 -18.86 17.74
C ALA A 63 -11.17 -18.45 19.21
N ASP A 64 -11.36 -19.40 20.14
CA ASP A 64 -11.33 -19.20 21.60
C ASP A 64 -10.06 -18.50 22.10
N ASP A 65 -8.91 -18.79 21.47
CA ASP A 65 -7.60 -18.22 21.83
C ASP A 65 -7.07 -17.25 20.77
N LEU A 66 -7.88 -16.91 19.76
CA LEU A 66 -7.45 -16.10 18.62
C LEU A 66 -7.90 -14.63 18.75
N VAL A 67 -7.02 -13.76 18.30
CA VAL A 67 -7.32 -12.32 18.12
C VAL A 67 -7.69 -12.07 16.67
N ALA A 68 -8.78 -11.34 16.41
CA ALA A 68 -9.21 -10.95 15.08
C ALA A 68 -8.92 -9.46 14.81
N THR A 69 -8.31 -9.16 13.67
CA THR A 69 -8.13 -7.80 13.15
C THR A 69 -8.58 -7.73 11.70
N PRO A 70 -8.86 -6.52 11.15
CA PRO A 70 -8.95 -6.38 9.71
C PRO A 70 -7.65 -6.86 9.06
N GLY A 71 -7.75 -7.43 7.87
CA GLY A 71 -6.59 -7.72 7.03
C GLY A 71 -5.83 -6.45 6.69
N PHE A 72 -4.52 -6.55 6.62
CA PHE A 72 -3.66 -5.44 6.23
C PHE A 72 -3.90 -5.05 4.77
N ILE A 73 -3.76 -3.77 4.51
CA ILE A 73 -3.79 -3.20 3.17
C ILE A 73 -2.46 -2.48 2.96
N ASP A 74 -1.79 -2.78 1.85
CA ASP A 74 -0.54 -2.11 1.48
C ASP A 74 -0.81 -1.07 0.38
N PRO A 75 -0.89 0.22 0.72
CA PRO A 75 -1.30 1.25 -0.23
C PRO A 75 -0.16 1.78 -1.10
N HIS A 76 1.03 1.16 -1.07
CA HIS A 76 2.16 1.57 -1.88
C HIS A 76 3.14 0.42 -2.09
N THR A 77 3.09 -0.21 -3.26
CA THR A 77 4.12 -1.14 -3.74
C THR A 77 4.47 -0.84 -5.19
N HIS A 78 5.67 -1.26 -5.60
CA HIS A 78 6.08 -1.19 -7.00
C HIS A 78 6.01 -2.57 -7.70
N ILE A 79 5.12 -3.44 -7.24
CA ILE A 79 4.69 -4.61 -8.01
C ILE A 79 3.88 -4.10 -9.22
N PRO A 80 4.14 -4.58 -10.48
CA PRO A 80 5.08 -5.61 -10.84
C PRO A 80 6.44 -5.07 -11.26
N PHE A 81 7.48 -5.75 -10.85
CA PHE A 81 8.84 -5.52 -11.35
C PHE A 81 9.48 -6.84 -11.83
N TYR A 82 10.67 -6.78 -12.43
CA TYR A 82 11.40 -7.97 -12.84
C TYR A 82 12.89 -7.85 -12.52
N GLY A 83 13.43 -8.90 -11.85
CA GLY A 83 14.81 -8.93 -11.38
C GLY A 83 15.05 -8.15 -10.08
N PHE A 84 16.29 -8.20 -9.60
CA PHE A 84 16.72 -7.59 -8.34
C PHE A 84 17.94 -6.70 -8.54
N ARG A 85 18.13 -5.72 -7.65
CA ARG A 85 19.24 -4.76 -7.65
C ARG A 85 20.17 -4.96 -6.46
N HIS A 86 20.38 -6.20 -6.00
CA HIS A 86 21.22 -6.53 -4.85
C HIS A 86 22.68 -6.05 -4.99
N ASN A 87 23.25 -6.05 -6.21
CA ASN A 87 24.60 -5.50 -6.45
C ASN A 87 24.67 -4.00 -6.14
N GLU A 88 23.62 -3.24 -6.44
CA GLU A 88 23.56 -1.80 -6.12
C GLU A 88 23.43 -1.57 -4.61
N PHE A 89 22.74 -2.45 -3.90
CA PHE A 89 22.69 -2.41 -2.44
C PHE A 89 24.12 -2.45 -1.86
N PHE A 90 24.95 -3.41 -2.28
CA PHE A 90 26.33 -3.51 -1.79
C PHE A 90 27.23 -2.37 -2.27
N MET A 91 27.01 -1.81 -3.45
CA MET A 91 27.72 -0.61 -3.90
C MET A 91 27.46 0.59 -2.98
N ARG A 92 26.19 0.79 -2.54
CA ARG A 92 25.83 1.82 -1.56
C ARG A 92 26.47 1.58 -0.20
N GLN A 93 26.45 0.33 0.30
CA GLN A 93 27.14 -0.02 1.55
C GLN A 93 28.65 0.23 1.49
N ALA A 94 29.26 0.10 0.32
CA ALA A 94 30.65 0.45 0.08
C ALA A 94 30.91 1.97 -0.08
N GLY A 95 29.89 2.82 0.15
CA GLY A 95 30.01 4.29 0.10
C GLY A 95 29.87 4.89 -1.30
N MET A 96 29.44 4.13 -2.30
CA MET A 96 29.20 4.68 -3.65
C MET A 96 27.93 5.51 -3.65
N ASP A 97 28.01 6.75 -4.13
CA ASP A 97 26.84 7.61 -4.26
C ASP A 97 25.88 7.17 -5.39
N TYR A 98 24.64 7.65 -5.31
CA TYR A 98 23.58 7.30 -6.25
C TYR A 98 23.95 7.64 -7.71
N MET A 99 24.57 8.78 -7.97
CA MET A 99 24.95 9.21 -9.33
C MET A 99 26.05 8.32 -9.93
N ALA A 100 26.98 7.85 -9.08
CA ALA A 100 28.01 6.89 -9.52
C ALA A 100 27.41 5.52 -9.86
N ILE A 101 26.41 5.08 -9.12
CA ILE A 101 25.65 3.85 -9.42
C ILE A 101 24.90 3.99 -10.75
N MET A 102 24.21 5.12 -10.96
CA MET A 102 23.48 5.40 -12.20
C MET A 102 24.42 5.42 -13.41
N LYS A 103 25.59 6.05 -13.32
CA LYS A 103 26.61 6.06 -14.40
C LYS A 103 27.11 4.66 -14.77
N LYS A 104 27.05 3.69 -13.84
CA LYS A 104 27.38 2.29 -14.07
C LYS A 104 26.20 1.48 -14.64
N GLY A 105 25.10 2.14 -15.00
CA GLY A 105 23.90 1.51 -15.57
C GLY A 105 22.96 0.90 -14.54
N GLY A 106 23.09 1.27 -13.25
CA GLY A 106 22.20 0.90 -12.18
C GLY A 106 20.95 1.80 -12.08
N GLY A 107 20.27 1.72 -10.96
CA GLY A 107 19.04 2.50 -10.69
C GLY A 107 17.81 1.96 -11.40
N ILE A 108 16.80 2.82 -11.52
CA ILE A 108 15.50 2.50 -12.16
C ILE A 108 15.71 1.99 -13.58
N VAL A 109 16.68 2.54 -14.33
CA VAL A 109 17.01 2.14 -15.70
C VAL A 109 17.36 0.65 -15.82
N ASN A 110 18.02 0.08 -14.82
CA ASN A 110 18.32 -1.36 -14.81
C ASN A 110 17.04 -2.19 -14.70
N THR A 111 16.13 -1.84 -13.81
CA THR A 111 14.82 -2.49 -13.68
C THR A 111 13.99 -2.29 -14.95
N THR A 112 14.02 -1.10 -15.55
CA THR A 112 13.32 -0.80 -16.82
C THR A 112 13.76 -1.73 -17.95
N LYS A 113 15.06 -1.94 -18.13
CA LYS A 113 15.57 -2.90 -19.13
C LYS A 113 15.05 -4.31 -18.90
N ALA A 114 15.02 -4.76 -17.65
CA ALA A 114 14.53 -6.09 -17.29
C ALA A 114 13.01 -6.23 -17.52
N VAL A 115 12.23 -5.25 -17.10
CA VAL A 115 10.77 -5.23 -17.29
C VAL A 115 10.41 -5.15 -18.78
N ARG A 116 11.08 -4.31 -19.58
CA ARG A 116 10.81 -4.22 -21.02
C ARG A 116 11.08 -5.55 -21.74
N LYS A 117 12.14 -6.27 -21.32
CA LYS A 117 12.54 -7.57 -21.91
C LYS A 117 11.63 -8.72 -21.48
N ALA A 118 11.14 -8.71 -20.25
CA ALA A 118 10.29 -9.77 -19.72
C ALA A 118 8.96 -9.85 -20.48
N SER A 119 8.50 -11.07 -20.75
CA SER A 119 7.15 -11.29 -21.28
C SER A 119 6.09 -10.93 -20.22
N LEU A 120 4.83 -10.79 -20.64
CA LEU A 120 3.71 -10.63 -19.70
C LEU A 120 3.62 -11.81 -18.75
N HIS A 121 3.81 -13.03 -19.24
CA HIS A 121 3.81 -14.26 -18.45
C HIS A 121 4.90 -14.23 -17.37
N ASP A 122 6.14 -13.89 -17.72
CA ASP A 122 7.25 -13.80 -16.76
C ASP A 122 6.97 -12.77 -15.65
N LEU A 123 6.39 -11.61 -16.03
CA LEU A 123 6.00 -10.59 -15.04
C LEU A 123 4.94 -11.12 -14.06
N ILE A 124 3.93 -11.84 -14.57
CA ILE A 124 2.87 -12.42 -13.74
C ILE A 124 3.46 -13.44 -12.78
N GLU A 125 4.14 -14.46 -13.29
CA GLU A 125 4.69 -15.55 -12.48
C GLU A 125 5.66 -15.04 -11.40
N PHE A 126 6.55 -14.13 -11.78
CA PHE A 126 7.53 -13.57 -10.84
C PHE A 126 6.85 -12.80 -9.69
N ASN A 127 5.84 -11.99 -9.99
CA ASN A 127 5.21 -11.13 -8.99
C ASN A 127 4.05 -11.80 -8.24
N LEU A 128 3.40 -12.81 -8.82
CA LEU A 128 2.37 -13.59 -8.13
C LEU A 128 2.92 -14.29 -6.88
N ASN A 129 4.19 -14.73 -6.93
CA ASN A 129 4.85 -15.32 -5.77
C ASN A 129 4.95 -14.33 -4.60
N PHE A 130 5.32 -13.06 -4.87
CA PHE A 130 5.35 -12.01 -3.83
C PHE A 130 3.95 -11.67 -3.32
N ALA A 131 2.97 -11.56 -4.21
CA ALA A 131 1.58 -11.33 -3.81
C ALA A 131 1.08 -12.44 -2.88
N GLN A 132 1.35 -13.71 -3.20
CA GLN A 132 0.98 -14.84 -2.35
C GLN A 132 1.73 -14.86 -1.01
N GLU A 133 3.01 -14.45 -1.00
CA GLU A 133 3.78 -14.29 0.23
C GLU A 133 3.19 -13.18 1.10
N MET A 134 2.88 -12.01 0.53
CA MET A 134 2.21 -10.92 1.23
C MET A 134 0.86 -11.36 1.80
N PHE A 135 0.08 -12.17 1.05
CA PHE A 135 -1.17 -12.71 1.55
C PHE A 135 -0.97 -13.57 2.79
N ARG A 136 0.02 -14.49 2.79
CA ARG A 136 0.35 -15.30 3.98
C ARG A 136 0.76 -14.46 5.19
N LYS A 137 1.26 -13.26 4.95
CA LYS A 137 1.62 -12.25 5.97
C LYS A 137 0.46 -11.30 6.32
N GLY A 138 -0.76 -11.59 5.86
CA GLY A 138 -1.98 -10.86 6.24
C GLY A 138 -2.38 -9.71 5.32
N VAL A 139 -1.67 -9.44 4.23
CA VAL A 139 -2.07 -8.40 3.25
C VAL A 139 -3.21 -8.93 2.38
N VAL A 140 -4.41 -8.37 2.54
CA VAL A 140 -5.62 -8.80 1.81
C VAL A 140 -5.93 -7.91 0.59
N ALA A 141 -5.34 -6.73 0.54
CA ALA A 141 -5.39 -5.84 -0.62
C ALA A 141 -4.08 -5.05 -0.73
N PHE A 142 -3.67 -4.70 -1.94
CA PHE A 142 -2.51 -3.85 -2.16
C PHE A 142 -2.64 -2.99 -3.42
N GLU A 143 -1.89 -1.90 -3.46
CA GLU A 143 -1.66 -1.11 -4.65
C GLU A 143 -0.43 -1.63 -5.39
N GLY A 144 -0.60 -1.90 -6.69
CA GLY A 144 0.51 -2.14 -7.60
C GLY A 144 0.71 -0.96 -8.53
N LYS A 145 1.97 -0.54 -8.72
CA LYS A 145 2.33 0.57 -9.61
C LYS A 145 3.06 0.05 -10.84
N SER A 146 2.77 0.62 -12.01
CA SER A 146 3.69 0.58 -13.14
C SER A 146 4.91 1.50 -12.85
N GLY A 147 5.61 2.00 -13.85
CA GLY A 147 6.72 2.94 -13.64
C GLY A 147 8.12 2.37 -13.84
N TYR A 148 8.19 1.10 -14.22
CA TYR A 148 9.42 0.48 -14.71
C TYR A 148 9.38 0.19 -16.20
N GLY A 149 8.31 0.57 -16.92
CA GLY A 149 8.23 0.50 -18.35
C GLY A 149 8.84 1.72 -19.02
N LEU A 150 8.43 2.89 -18.58
CA LEU A 150 8.79 4.22 -19.09
C LEU A 150 8.50 4.39 -20.59
N ASP A 151 7.67 3.52 -21.16
CA ASP A 151 7.05 3.63 -22.48
C ASP A 151 5.61 3.09 -22.43
N THR A 152 4.74 3.53 -23.33
CA THR A 152 3.31 3.20 -23.29
C THR A 152 3.05 1.69 -23.25
N LYS A 153 3.72 0.94 -24.11
CA LYS A 153 3.52 -0.51 -24.24
C LYS A 153 3.92 -1.25 -22.97
N SER A 154 5.06 -0.89 -22.39
CA SER A 154 5.60 -1.55 -21.20
C SER A 154 4.84 -1.16 -19.93
N GLU A 155 4.36 0.09 -19.82
CA GLU A 155 3.51 0.53 -18.74
C GLU A 155 2.15 -0.21 -18.77
N ILE A 156 1.49 -0.28 -19.93
CA ILE A 156 0.25 -1.06 -20.10
C ILE A 156 0.49 -2.55 -19.81
N LYS A 157 1.65 -3.11 -20.21
CA LYS A 157 2.02 -4.50 -19.88
C LYS A 157 2.10 -4.72 -18.37
N GLN A 158 2.68 -3.80 -17.61
CA GLN A 158 2.73 -3.89 -16.15
C GLN A 158 1.33 -3.83 -15.53
N LEU A 159 0.48 -2.90 -15.96
CA LEU A 159 -0.90 -2.78 -15.47
C LEU A 159 -1.73 -4.04 -15.80
N LYS A 160 -1.55 -4.63 -16.98
CA LYS A 160 -2.18 -5.92 -17.33
C LYS A 160 -1.66 -7.08 -16.48
N ALA A 161 -0.38 -7.05 -16.09
CA ALA A 161 0.13 -8.05 -15.16
C ALA A 161 -0.55 -7.96 -13.80
N LEU A 162 -0.87 -6.75 -13.30
CA LEU A 162 -1.63 -6.56 -12.06
C LEU A 162 -3.05 -7.13 -12.14
N GLU A 163 -3.74 -6.99 -13.28
CA GLU A 163 -5.05 -7.63 -13.48
C GLU A 163 -4.96 -9.15 -13.34
N LYS A 164 -3.95 -9.74 -13.95
CA LYS A 164 -3.74 -11.20 -13.88
C LYS A 164 -3.28 -11.66 -12.50
N ILE A 165 -2.49 -10.84 -11.79
CA ILE A 165 -2.12 -11.11 -10.40
C ILE A 165 -3.38 -11.06 -9.50
N GLU A 166 -4.30 -10.11 -9.71
CA GLU A 166 -5.58 -10.10 -9.01
C GLU A 166 -6.43 -11.32 -9.36
N GLU A 167 -6.52 -11.69 -10.63
CA GLU A 167 -7.31 -12.83 -11.11
C GLU A 167 -6.84 -14.16 -10.51
N HIS A 168 -5.53 -14.40 -10.49
CA HIS A 168 -4.92 -15.65 -10.02
C HIS A 168 -4.53 -15.63 -8.53
N GLY A 169 -4.48 -14.47 -7.91
CA GLY A 169 -4.14 -14.28 -6.50
C GLY A 169 -5.36 -14.30 -5.58
N TYR A 170 -5.10 -14.01 -4.31
CA TYR A 170 -6.11 -14.02 -3.25
C TYR A 170 -6.50 -12.63 -2.76
N GLN A 171 -5.84 -11.60 -3.25
CA GLN A 171 -5.98 -10.21 -2.82
C GLN A 171 -6.80 -9.39 -3.80
N LYS A 172 -7.33 -8.27 -3.31
CA LYS A 172 -7.75 -7.14 -4.15
C LYS A 172 -6.50 -6.37 -4.57
N VAL A 173 -6.37 -6.04 -5.87
CA VAL A 173 -5.27 -5.24 -6.40
C VAL A 173 -5.81 -3.92 -6.96
N VAL A 174 -5.21 -2.81 -6.55
CA VAL A 174 -5.48 -1.48 -7.10
C VAL A 174 -4.34 -1.11 -8.04
N LYS A 175 -4.69 -0.65 -9.24
CA LYS A 175 -3.72 -0.33 -10.29
C LYS A 175 -3.40 1.15 -10.31
N THR A 176 -2.10 1.49 -10.33
CA THR A 176 -1.60 2.85 -10.43
C THR A 176 -0.65 2.99 -11.61
N PHE A 177 -0.94 3.92 -12.50
CA PHE A 177 -0.04 4.32 -13.57
C PHE A 177 1.00 5.30 -13.02
N LEU A 178 2.27 4.94 -13.10
CA LEU A 178 3.43 5.73 -12.67
C LEU A 178 4.42 5.97 -13.82
N GLY A 179 3.94 6.34 -15.01
CA GLY A 179 4.81 6.68 -16.13
C GLY A 179 5.87 7.73 -15.78
N PRO A 180 5.52 8.83 -15.05
CA PRO A 180 6.48 9.82 -14.60
C PRO A 180 7.23 9.39 -13.32
N HIS A 181 7.92 8.26 -13.35
CA HIS A 181 8.73 7.73 -12.25
C HIS A 181 10.22 8.13 -12.37
N ALA A 182 10.73 8.16 -13.59
CA ALA A 182 12.09 8.58 -13.92
C ALA A 182 12.14 9.05 -15.36
N LEU A 183 13.26 9.64 -15.78
CA LEU A 183 13.48 9.97 -17.19
C LEU A 183 13.64 8.68 -18.01
N ALA A 184 12.81 8.52 -19.04
CA ALA A 184 12.95 7.40 -19.96
C ALA A 184 14.28 7.49 -20.74
N PRO A 185 14.98 6.37 -20.99
CA PRO A 185 16.31 6.38 -21.59
C PRO A 185 16.36 6.96 -23.01
N GLU A 186 15.22 7.12 -23.68
CA GLU A 186 15.09 7.69 -25.01
C GLU A 186 15.02 9.23 -24.99
N PHE A 187 14.90 9.86 -23.80
CA PHE A 187 14.76 11.31 -23.63
C PHE A 187 15.98 11.91 -22.94
N ASN A 188 16.25 13.17 -23.24
CA ASN A 188 17.36 13.93 -22.66
C ASN A 188 16.91 14.91 -21.57
N ASP A 189 15.59 15.18 -21.47
CA ASP A 189 15.01 16.09 -20.49
C ASP A 189 13.62 15.64 -20.06
N TYR A 190 13.25 16.03 -18.83
CA TYR A 190 11.97 15.66 -18.21
C TYR A 190 10.76 16.33 -18.86
N GLU A 191 10.92 17.52 -19.48
CA GLU A 191 9.80 18.25 -20.08
C GLU A 191 9.27 17.54 -21.31
N SER A 192 10.16 17.22 -22.26
CA SER A 192 9.80 16.48 -23.48
C SER A 192 9.22 15.09 -23.16
N TYR A 193 9.73 14.44 -22.11
CA TYR A 193 9.19 13.16 -21.68
C TYR A 193 7.79 13.31 -21.04
N LEU A 194 7.59 14.35 -20.23
CA LEU A 194 6.30 14.65 -19.63
C LEU A 194 5.23 14.97 -20.67
N ASP A 195 5.60 15.70 -21.74
CA ASP A 195 4.69 15.98 -22.85
C ASP A 195 4.21 14.67 -23.50
N LEU A 196 5.12 13.72 -23.79
CA LEU A 196 4.74 12.40 -24.28
C LEU A 196 3.78 11.68 -23.31
N ILE A 197 4.07 11.74 -22.02
CA ILE A 197 3.21 11.09 -21.00
C ILE A 197 1.81 11.70 -21.04
N ILE A 198 1.72 13.03 -21.04
CA ILE A 198 0.44 13.75 -20.97
C ILE A 198 -0.38 13.57 -22.27
N GLU A 199 0.26 13.74 -23.42
CA GLU A 199 -0.43 13.77 -24.70
C GLU A 199 -0.77 12.38 -25.24
N LYS A 200 0.02 11.37 -24.89
CA LYS A 200 -0.11 10.03 -25.44
C LYS A 200 -0.30 8.94 -24.40
N MET A 201 0.62 8.81 -23.44
CA MET A 201 0.59 7.65 -22.52
C MET A 201 -0.64 7.66 -21.63
N LEU A 202 -0.99 8.78 -21.00
CA LEU A 202 -2.18 8.89 -20.13
C LEU A 202 -3.48 8.53 -20.86
N PRO A 203 -3.80 9.09 -22.05
CA PRO A 203 -4.99 8.72 -22.81
C PRO A 203 -5.01 7.24 -23.21
N GLU A 204 -3.88 6.71 -23.69
CA GLU A 204 -3.79 5.29 -24.12
C GLU A 204 -3.95 4.34 -22.91
N VAL A 205 -3.34 4.66 -21.77
CA VAL A 205 -3.51 3.89 -20.53
C VAL A 205 -4.98 3.94 -20.09
N ARG A 206 -5.59 5.13 -20.05
CA ARG A 206 -7.01 5.26 -19.64
C ARG A 206 -7.92 4.45 -20.55
N GLY A 207 -7.70 4.49 -21.85
CA GLY A 207 -8.47 3.74 -22.85
C GLY A 207 -8.24 2.22 -22.88
N SER A 208 -7.24 1.74 -22.14
CA SER A 208 -6.89 0.31 -22.09
C SER A 208 -7.56 -0.45 -20.93
N PHE A 209 -8.23 0.24 -20.01
CA PHE A 209 -8.84 -0.34 -18.80
C PHE A 209 -10.19 0.31 -18.52
N ASP A 210 -11.20 -0.50 -18.19
CA ASP A 210 -12.56 -0.03 -17.89
C ASP A 210 -12.74 0.38 -16.42
N ASP A 211 -11.96 -0.20 -15.53
CA ASP A 211 -12.04 0.03 -14.10
C ASP A 211 -11.31 1.31 -13.63
N GLU A 212 -11.43 1.60 -12.34
CA GLU A 212 -10.79 2.74 -11.71
C GLU A 212 -9.26 2.58 -11.69
N LEU A 213 -8.57 3.63 -12.12
CA LEU A 213 -7.11 3.73 -12.12
C LEU A 213 -6.64 4.93 -11.29
N PHE A 214 -5.49 4.76 -10.66
CA PHE A 214 -4.74 5.87 -10.10
C PHE A 214 -3.66 6.34 -11.05
N ALA A 215 -3.29 7.61 -10.95
CA ALA A 215 -2.13 8.21 -11.59
C ALA A 215 -1.21 8.76 -10.50
N ASP A 216 0.06 8.45 -10.59
CA ASP A 216 1.09 8.84 -9.63
C ASP A 216 2.27 9.49 -10.35
N ILE A 217 3.03 10.33 -9.66
CA ILE A 217 4.21 11.04 -10.18
C ILE A 217 5.26 11.20 -9.09
N PHE A 218 6.52 11.02 -9.44
CA PHE A 218 7.65 11.27 -8.55
C PHE A 218 8.02 12.76 -8.56
N THR A 219 7.43 13.49 -7.62
CA THR A 219 7.62 14.94 -7.44
C THR A 219 8.82 15.19 -6.54
N GLU A 220 10.01 15.39 -7.12
CA GLU A 220 11.26 15.49 -6.37
C GLU A 220 12.30 16.37 -7.04
N ASP A 221 13.24 16.89 -6.25
CA ASP A 221 14.36 17.70 -6.75
C ASP A 221 15.24 16.87 -7.71
N GLY A 222 15.43 17.37 -8.92
CA GLY A 222 16.17 16.66 -9.98
C GLY A 222 15.36 15.59 -10.73
N VAL A 223 14.04 15.45 -10.46
CA VAL A 223 13.12 14.59 -11.18
C VAL A 223 11.99 15.44 -11.78
N PHE A 224 10.74 15.29 -11.38
CA PHE A 224 9.65 16.17 -11.80
C PHE A 224 9.40 17.23 -10.73
N ASN A 225 9.42 18.51 -11.11
CA ASN A 225 9.14 19.61 -10.19
C ASN A 225 7.61 19.76 -9.94
N ALA A 226 7.24 20.63 -8.97
CA ALA A 226 5.85 20.79 -8.56
C ALA A 226 4.94 21.35 -9.69
N GLU A 227 5.46 22.18 -10.60
CA GLU A 227 4.70 22.71 -11.73
C GLU A 227 4.43 21.65 -12.80
N GLN A 228 5.43 20.86 -13.15
CA GLN A 228 5.32 19.68 -14.02
C GLN A 228 4.32 18.68 -13.44
N SER A 229 4.44 18.39 -12.15
CA SER A 229 3.55 17.49 -11.45
C SER A 229 2.10 17.98 -11.44
N LYS A 230 1.88 19.27 -11.22
CA LYS A 230 0.56 19.89 -11.30
C LYS A 230 -0.07 19.70 -12.69
N ARG A 231 0.67 19.99 -13.75
CA ARG A 231 0.21 19.86 -15.13
C ARG A 231 -0.21 18.40 -15.45
N TYR A 232 0.63 17.45 -15.04
CA TYR A 232 0.33 16.02 -15.19
C TYR A 232 -0.93 15.59 -14.43
N LEU A 233 -1.00 15.93 -13.15
CA LEU A 233 -2.11 15.51 -12.28
C LEU A 233 -3.45 16.15 -12.68
N GLU A 234 -3.44 17.40 -13.16
CA GLU A 234 -4.64 18.06 -13.69
C GLU A 234 -5.17 17.35 -14.94
N MET A 235 -4.27 16.88 -15.82
CA MET A 235 -4.68 16.08 -16.99
C MET A 235 -5.17 14.70 -16.57
N ALA A 236 -4.47 14.02 -15.68
CA ALA A 236 -4.90 12.72 -15.15
C ALA A 236 -6.30 12.81 -14.53
N LYS A 237 -6.55 13.87 -13.75
CA LYS A 237 -7.88 14.13 -13.15
C LYS A 237 -8.96 14.35 -14.21
N LYS A 238 -8.68 15.09 -15.27
CA LYS A 238 -9.61 15.29 -16.40
C LYS A 238 -9.96 13.99 -17.12
N LEU A 239 -9.01 13.05 -17.18
CA LEU A 239 -9.22 11.73 -17.77
C LEU A 239 -9.88 10.72 -16.80
N GLY A 240 -10.19 11.14 -15.57
CA GLY A 240 -10.90 10.31 -14.60
C GLY A 240 -9.99 9.40 -13.73
N PHE A 241 -8.68 9.65 -13.70
CA PHE A 241 -7.81 8.98 -12.73
C PHE A 241 -8.03 9.54 -11.32
N LYS A 242 -7.89 8.70 -10.30
CA LYS A 242 -7.57 9.10 -8.94
C LYS A 242 -6.09 9.48 -8.83
N LEU A 243 -5.73 10.30 -7.85
CA LEU A 243 -4.43 10.93 -7.83
C LEU A 243 -3.59 10.52 -6.62
N LYS A 244 -2.32 10.24 -6.88
CA LYS A 244 -1.28 10.01 -5.87
C LYS A 244 -0.02 10.78 -6.23
N LEU A 245 0.87 10.98 -5.26
CA LEU A 245 2.18 11.57 -5.48
C LEU A 245 3.22 10.91 -4.56
N HIS A 246 4.41 10.61 -5.11
CA HIS A 246 5.63 10.51 -4.32
C HIS A 246 6.12 11.94 -4.09
N ALA A 247 6.35 12.34 -2.84
CA ALA A 247 6.78 13.69 -2.53
C ALA A 247 7.62 13.76 -1.25
N ASP A 248 8.51 14.76 -1.23
CA ASP A 248 9.29 15.13 -0.05
C ASP A 248 10.13 13.95 0.52
N GLU A 249 10.56 13.03 -0.36
CA GLU A 249 11.43 11.90 0.02
C GLU A 249 12.87 12.35 0.24
N ILE A 250 13.39 13.21 -0.65
CA ILE A 250 14.76 13.73 -0.62
C ILE A 250 14.75 15.20 -0.19
N LYS A 251 13.78 15.98 -0.71
CA LYS A 251 13.65 17.41 -0.45
C LYS A 251 12.21 17.88 -0.61
N ASP A 252 11.75 18.74 0.31
CA ASP A 252 10.46 19.41 0.15
C ASP A 252 10.57 20.49 -0.95
N ILE A 253 10.00 20.20 -2.11
CA ILE A 253 9.85 21.13 -3.25
C ILE A 253 8.39 21.56 -3.46
N GLY A 254 7.51 21.28 -2.50
CA GLY A 254 6.09 21.62 -2.52
C GLY A 254 5.16 20.52 -3.03
N GLY A 255 5.66 19.28 -3.18
CA GLY A 255 4.87 18.14 -3.65
C GLY A 255 3.70 17.80 -2.71
N SER A 256 3.93 17.69 -1.42
CA SER A 256 2.87 17.44 -0.43
C SER A 256 1.85 18.59 -0.34
N ARG A 257 2.29 19.83 -0.55
CA ARG A 257 1.39 20.99 -0.66
C ARG A 257 0.49 20.88 -1.88
N LEU A 258 1.08 20.56 -3.04
CA LEU A 258 0.34 20.34 -4.28
C LEU A 258 -0.70 19.23 -4.11
N ALA A 259 -0.33 18.10 -3.46
CA ALA A 259 -1.25 16.99 -3.19
C ALA A 259 -2.50 17.45 -2.42
N ALA A 260 -2.29 18.24 -1.36
CA ALA A 260 -3.38 18.79 -0.56
C ALA A 260 -4.27 19.76 -1.37
N GLU A 261 -3.68 20.61 -2.21
CA GLU A 261 -4.38 21.61 -3.02
C GLU A 261 -5.20 20.98 -4.16
N ILE A 262 -4.66 20.00 -4.86
CA ILE A 262 -5.36 19.31 -5.97
C ILE A 262 -6.40 18.29 -5.45
N GLY A 263 -6.31 17.96 -4.15
CA GLY A 263 -7.16 16.98 -3.49
C GLY A 263 -6.82 15.56 -3.92
N ALA A 264 -5.54 15.22 -3.95
CA ALA A 264 -5.09 13.86 -4.19
C ALA A 264 -5.60 12.90 -3.10
N ASP A 265 -5.75 11.62 -3.44
CA ASP A 265 -6.19 10.60 -2.50
C ASP A 265 -5.07 10.27 -1.50
N SER A 266 -3.81 10.22 -1.96
CA SER A 266 -2.63 9.99 -1.12
C SER A 266 -1.45 10.83 -1.57
N VAL A 267 -0.55 11.12 -0.62
CA VAL A 267 0.80 11.61 -0.86
C VAL A 267 1.77 10.81 -0.01
N ASP A 268 2.81 10.31 -0.64
CA ASP A 268 3.61 9.20 -0.13
C ASP A 268 5.06 9.63 0.15
N HIS A 269 5.76 8.99 1.10
CA HIS A 269 7.09 9.24 1.69
C HIS A 269 7.11 10.31 2.78
N LEU A 270 7.13 11.59 2.45
CA LEU A 270 7.06 12.73 3.36
C LEU A 270 8.21 12.83 4.39
N ILE A 271 9.40 12.30 4.06
CA ILE A 271 10.56 12.29 4.97
C ILE A 271 10.99 13.72 5.28
N CYS A 272 11.02 14.59 4.25
CA CYS A 272 11.50 15.96 4.33
C CYS A 272 10.37 17.02 4.41
N ILE A 273 9.12 16.60 4.68
CA ILE A 273 7.95 17.50 4.72
C ILE A 273 8.12 18.62 5.74
N LYS A 274 7.77 19.86 5.36
CA LYS A 274 7.83 21.06 6.21
C LYS A 274 6.50 21.37 6.91
N ASP A 275 6.57 22.20 7.93
CA ASP A 275 5.46 22.53 8.83
C ASP A 275 4.25 23.15 8.14
N ASP A 276 4.47 24.03 7.17
CA ASP A 276 3.41 24.64 6.39
C ASP A 276 2.69 23.62 5.49
N SER A 277 3.43 22.67 4.92
CA SER A 277 2.90 21.55 4.16
C SER A 277 2.10 20.58 5.06
N ILE A 278 2.59 20.26 6.26
CA ILE A 278 1.86 19.47 7.26
C ILE A 278 0.53 20.16 7.61
N THR A 279 0.56 21.48 7.84
CA THR A 279 -0.64 22.27 8.17
C THR A 279 -1.68 22.22 7.05
N LYS A 280 -1.27 22.31 5.78
CA LYS A 280 -2.19 22.17 4.64
C LYS A 280 -2.73 20.76 4.52
N LEU A 281 -1.88 19.75 4.65
CA LEU A 281 -2.24 18.35 4.55
C LEU A 281 -3.27 17.95 5.62
N SER A 282 -3.09 18.42 6.87
CA SER A 282 -4.02 18.16 7.97
C SER A 282 -5.45 18.68 7.72
N LYS A 283 -5.58 19.75 6.93
CA LYS A 283 -6.87 20.35 6.54
C LYS A 283 -7.48 19.73 5.26
N SER A 284 -6.70 18.94 4.53
CA SER A 284 -7.13 18.30 3.28
C SER A 284 -7.81 16.95 3.54
N ARG A 285 -8.30 16.30 2.47
CA ARG A 285 -8.76 14.91 2.52
C ARG A 285 -7.63 13.90 2.23
N THR A 286 -6.48 14.37 1.78
CA THR A 286 -5.35 13.56 1.34
C THR A 286 -4.77 12.75 2.49
N VAL A 287 -4.54 11.48 2.28
CA VAL A 287 -3.87 10.60 3.24
C VAL A 287 -2.36 10.75 3.11
N ALA A 288 -1.66 10.91 4.23
CA ALA A 288 -0.21 10.88 4.31
C ALA A 288 0.26 9.42 4.45
N THR A 289 0.78 8.83 3.39
CA THR A 289 1.27 7.44 3.40
C THR A 289 2.76 7.42 3.69
N LEU A 290 3.14 6.86 4.83
CA LEU A 290 4.53 6.81 5.30
C LEU A 290 5.15 5.44 5.02
N LEU A 291 6.43 5.44 4.63
CA LEU A 291 7.16 4.30 4.12
C LEU A 291 8.42 4.02 4.98
N PRO A 292 8.23 3.60 6.27
CA PRO A 292 9.36 3.45 7.19
C PRO A 292 10.35 2.34 6.77
N GLY A 293 9.89 1.39 5.96
CA GLY A 293 10.73 0.35 5.40
C GLY A 293 11.83 0.91 4.50
N THR A 294 11.51 1.87 3.66
CA THR A 294 12.44 2.56 2.75
C THR A 294 13.48 3.37 3.51
N SER A 295 13.03 4.18 4.48
CA SER A 295 13.94 4.91 5.37
C SER A 295 14.93 3.99 6.07
N PHE A 296 14.45 2.86 6.61
CA PHE A 296 15.29 1.86 7.27
C PHE A 296 16.27 1.20 6.30
N PHE A 297 15.79 0.75 5.13
CA PHE A 297 16.60 0.04 4.14
C PHE A 297 17.71 0.91 3.54
N LEU A 298 17.43 2.21 3.36
CA LEU A 298 18.37 3.18 2.83
C LEU A 298 19.24 3.86 3.91
N GLY A 299 18.98 3.61 5.21
CA GLY A 299 19.69 4.25 6.32
C GLY A 299 19.44 5.77 6.38
N LYS A 300 18.22 6.21 6.03
CA LYS A 300 17.81 7.63 6.02
C LYS A 300 16.94 7.99 7.22
N ASP A 301 16.65 9.29 7.37
CA ASP A 301 15.71 9.80 8.35
C ASP A 301 14.29 9.27 8.09
N PHE A 302 13.44 9.37 9.13
CA PHE A 302 12.07 8.90 9.10
C PHE A 302 11.10 10.09 9.00
N ALA A 303 9.99 9.90 8.29
CA ALA A 303 8.93 10.89 8.20
C ALA A 303 8.38 11.27 9.60
N PRO A 304 7.98 12.54 9.83
CA PRO A 304 7.56 13.04 11.14
C PRO A 304 6.11 12.64 11.49
N ALA A 305 5.83 11.32 11.58
CA ALA A 305 4.48 10.78 11.79
C ALA A 305 3.79 11.36 13.02
N ARG A 306 4.51 11.47 14.16
CA ARG A 306 3.93 12.02 15.39
C ARG A 306 3.39 13.43 15.18
N LYS A 307 4.17 14.28 14.48
CA LYS A 307 3.78 15.66 14.17
C LYS A 307 2.59 15.71 13.20
N LEU A 308 2.59 14.87 12.17
CA LEU A 308 1.47 14.74 11.23
C LEU A 308 0.16 14.38 11.97
N ILE A 309 0.20 13.38 12.84
CA ILE A 309 -0.96 12.94 13.62
C ILE A 309 -1.42 14.04 14.59
N GLU A 310 -0.51 14.65 15.36
CA GLU A 310 -0.83 15.72 16.32
C GLU A 310 -1.44 16.96 15.65
N GLN A 311 -1.03 17.28 14.43
CA GLN A 311 -1.63 18.35 13.64
C GLN A 311 -2.93 17.96 12.93
N GLY A 312 -3.37 16.72 13.04
CA GLY A 312 -4.68 16.27 12.55
C GLY A 312 -4.67 15.70 11.14
N ALA A 313 -3.52 15.25 10.62
CA ALA A 313 -3.48 14.51 9.36
C ALA A 313 -4.02 13.08 9.51
N ALA A 314 -4.51 12.51 8.41
CA ALA A 314 -4.72 11.07 8.31
C ALA A 314 -3.41 10.42 7.85
N VAL A 315 -2.91 9.45 8.61
CA VAL A 315 -1.67 8.75 8.29
C VAL A 315 -1.97 7.30 7.93
N ALA A 316 -1.40 6.82 6.82
CA ALA A 316 -1.33 5.41 6.43
C ALA A 316 0.13 4.92 6.48
N LEU A 317 0.30 3.61 6.49
CA LEU A 317 1.60 2.93 6.43
C LEU A 317 1.63 1.98 5.25
N ALA A 318 2.77 1.91 4.56
CA ALA A 318 2.99 1.03 3.43
C ALA A 318 4.41 0.46 3.43
N SER A 319 4.62 -0.59 2.62
CA SER A 319 5.92 -1.25 2.52
C SER A 319 6.91 -0.53 1.60
N ASP A 320 6.43 0.08 0.53
CA ASP A 320 7.25 0.50 -0.62
C ASP A 320 8.02 -0.69 -1.23
N PHE A 321 7.41 -1.86 -1.25
CA PHE A 321 8.08 -3.06 -1.73
C PHE A 321 8.50 -2.90 -3.20
N ASN A 322 9.81 -2.87 -3.42
CA ASN A 322 10.43 -2.67 -4.72
C ASN A 322 11.85 -3.27 -4.77
N PRO A 323 12.45 -3.50 -5.94
CA PRO A 323 13.74 -4.17 -6.05
C PRO A 323 14.96 -3.32 -5.69
N GLY A 324 14.78 -2.02 -5.41
CA GLY A 324 15.90 -1.07 -5.30
C GLY A 324 16.07 -0.39 -3.95
N SER A 325 15.01 0.13 -3.39
CA SER A 325 15.02 0.97 -2.18
C SER A 325 14.36 0.30 -0.97
N CYS A 326 13.53 -0.75 -1.17
CA CYS A 326 12.93 -1.50 -0.08
C CYS A 326 12.48 -2.90 -0.50
N THR A 327 13.14 -3.93 -0.01
CA THR A 327 12.74 -5.33 -0.26
C THR A 327 11.94 -5.93 0.90
N ILE A 328 11.44 -5.11 1.81
CA ILE A 328 10.64 -5.53 2.96
C ILE A 328 9.17 -5.60 2.53
N ASN A 329 8.61 -6.81 2.52
CA ASN A 329 7.19 -7.09 2.24
C ASN A 329 6.44 -7.67 3.45
N ASP A 330 7.01 -7.51 4.65
CA ASP A 330 6.42 -8.00 5.89
C ASP A 330 5.74 -6.87 6.66
N PRO A 331 4.39 -6.87 6.78
CA PRO A 331 3.65 -5.81 7.48
C PRO A 331 4.02 -5.70 8.97
N THR A 332 4.44 -6.81 9.62
CA THR A 332 4.81 -6.76 11.04
C THR A 332 6.11 -6.00 11.26
N VAL A 333 7.04 -6.05 10.30
CA VAL A 333 8.27 -5.23 10.29
C VAL A 333 7.90 -3.75 10.11
N ILE A 334 6.99 -3.43 9.19
CA ILE A 334 6.51 -2.06 9.00
C ILE A 334 5.83 -1.53 10.28
N ALA A 335 4.97 -2.35 10.92
CA ALA A 335 4.33 -2.03 12.19
C ALA A 335 5.36 -1.76 13.31
N HIS A 336 6.41 -2.58 13.39
CA HIS A 336 7.49 -2.40 14.36
C HIS A 336 8.26 -1.10 14.13
N LEU A 337 8.63 -0.80 12.89
CA LEU A 337 9.28 0.47 12.53
C LEU A 337 8.39 1.68 12.83
N ALA A 338 7.09 1.57 12.58
CA ALA A 338 6.13 2.62 12.93
C ALA A 338 6.08 2.87 14.43
N SER A 339 6.10 1.84 15.27
CA SER A 339 6.16 1.99 16.73
C SER A 339 7.52 2.55 17.19
N SER A 340 8.61 1.90 16.79
CA SER A 340 9.97 2.20 17.31
C SER A 340 10.55 3.51 16.78
N LYS A 341 10.34 3.82 15.50
CA LYS A 341 10.91 4.98 14.80
C LYS A 341 9.94 6.14 14.63
N LEU A 342 8.70 5.86 14.24
CA LEU A 342 7.69 6.89 14.00
C LEU A 342 6.90 7.26 15.27
N LYS A 343 7.10 6.54 16.38
CA LYS A 343 6.43 6.78 17.68
C LYS A 343 4.89 6.71 17.61
N MET A 344 4.38 5.83 16.78
CA MET A 344 2.95 5.55 16.69
C MET A 344 2.50 4.54 17.75
N THR A 345 1.29 4.71 18.28
CA THR A 345 0.68 3.73 19.20
C THR A 345 0.17 2.51 18.44
N PRO A 346 -0.06 1.36 19.11
CA PRO A 346 -0.61 0.17 18.44
C PRO A 346 -1.95 0.43 17.74
N GLU A 347 -2.82 1.27 18.32
CA GLU A 347 -4.11 1.65 17.76
C GLU A 347 -3.94 2.48 16.47
N GLU A 348 -3.03 3.46 16.51
CA GLU A 348 -2.70 4.29 15.34
C GLU A 348 -2.10 3.44 14.22
N ILE A 349 -1.25 2.46 14.55
CA ILE A 349 -0.63 1.54 13.59
C ILE A 349 -1.71 0.66 12.94
N LEU A 350 -2.58 0.05 13.74
CA LEU A 350 -3.66 -0.79 13.18
C LEU A 350 -4.57 0.03 12.26
N THR A 351 -4.95 1.24 12.66
CA THR A 351 -5.74 2.16 11.83
C THR A 351 -4.99 2.54 10.54
N ALA A 352 -3.68 2.81 10.63
CA ALA A 352 -2.86 3.22 9.50
C ALA A 352 -2.64 2.11 8.47
N MET A 353 -2.58 0.83 8.91
CA MET A 353 -2.37 -0.34 8.05
C MET A 353 -3.67 -0.96 7.53
N THR A 354 -4.82 -0.44 7.94
CA THR A 354 -6.14 -0.98 7.58
C THR A 354 -7.05 0.10 6.98
N LEU A 355 -7.82 0.83 7.76
CA LEU A 355 -8.80 1.81 7.25
C LEU A 355 -8.15 2.99 6.51
N ASN A 356 -7.06 3.56 7.04
CA ASN A 356 -6.39 4.67 6.37
C ASN A 356 -5.64 4.20 5.12
N ALA A 357 -5.03 3.01 5.15
CA ALA A 357 -4.45 2.38 3.96
C ALA A 357 -5.51 2.12 2.88
N ALA A 358 -6.68 1.59 3.26
CA ALA A 358 -7.82 1.44 2.35
C ALA A 358 -8.23 2.80 1.75
N SER A 359 -8.22 3.86 2.57
CA SER A 359 -8.60 5.21 2.12
C SER A 359 -7.59 5.80 1.12
N ALA A 360 -6.31 5.50 1.28
CA ALA A 360 -5.25 5.97 0.38
C ALA A 360 -5.39 5.40 -1.05
N ILE A 361 -6.07 4.26 -1.19
CA ILE A 361 -6.28 3.57 -2.47
C ILE A 361 -7.76 3.37 -2.83
N GLY A 362 -8.66 4.14 -2.21
CA GLY A 362 -10.08 4.21 -2.58
C GLY A 362 -10.96 3.04 -2.14
N LEU A 363 -10.47 2.13 -1.30
CA LEU A 363 -11.17 0.91 -0.88
C LEU A 363 -11.96 1.03 0.44
N GLN A 364 -11.95 2.17 1.12
CA GLN A 364 -12.43 2.34 2.50
C GLN A 364 -13.94 2.11 2.69
N LYS A 365 -14.73 2.10 1.62
CA LYS A 365 -16.16 1.79 1.71
C LYS A 365 -16.39 0.33 2.05
N ASP A 366 -15.58 -0.54 1.42
CA ASP A 366 -15.81 -1.99 1.44
C ASP A 366 -14.71 -2.75 2.19
N TRP A 367 -13.59 -2.09 2.56
CA TRP A 367 -12.41 -2.70 3.17
C TRP A 367 -11.87 -1.90 4.37
N GLY A 368 -10.96 -2.51 5.13
CA GLY A 368 -10.15 -1.86 6.16
C GLY A 368 -10.77 -1.79 7.55
N THR A 369 -11.98 -2.33 7.74
CA THR A 369 -12.61 -2.48 9.07
C THR A 369 -13.40 -3.79 9.15
N LEU A 370 -13.67 -4.25 10.37
CA LEU A 370 -14.61 -5.34 10.62
C LEU A 370 -15.98 -4.76 10.98
N GLU A 371 -16.84 -4.65 9.98
CA GLU A 371 -18.21 -4.12 10.10
C GLU A 371 -19.15 -4.84 9.13
N GLY A 372 -20.41 -4.93 9.49
CA GLY A 372 -21.45 -5.46 8.60
C GLY A 372 -21.50 -4.70 7.26
N GLY A 373 -21.65 -5.43 6.17
CA GLY A 373 -21.67 -4.91 4.80
C GLY A 373 -20.31 -4.77 4.12
N LYS A 374 -19.19 -4.99 4.83
CA LYS A 374 -17.85 -4.95 4.24
C LYS A 374 -17.33 -6.34 3.88
N TYR A 375 -16.41 -6.41 2.94
CA TYR A 375 -15.74 -7.65 2.59
C TYR A 375 -14.99 -8.25 3.78
N ALA A 376 -15.02 -9.58 3.88
CA ALA A 376 -14.34 -10.35 4.92
C ALA A 376 -12.82 -10.40 4.67
N GLY A 377 -12.15 -9.27 4.84
CA GLY A 377 -10.70 -9.20 4.95
C GLY A 377 -10.30 -9.30 6.42
N ILE A 378 -9.97 -10.50 6.91
CA ILE A 378 -9.77 -10.78 8.33
C ILE A 378 -8.46 -11.52 8.55
N ILE A 379 -7.73 -11.16 9.61
CA ILE A 379 -6.62 -11.97 10.12
C ILE A 379 -7.00 -12.50 11.49
N LEU A 380 -6.82 -13.81 11.68
CA LEU A 380 -6.87 -14.48 12.98
C LEU A 380 -5.44 -14.74 13.44
N TRP A 381 -5.11 -14.27 14.65
CA TRP A 381 -3.75 -14.30 15.20
C TRP A 381 -3.67 -15.18 16.45
N GLU A 382 -2.57 -15.90 16.60
CA GLU A 382 -2.17 -16.63 17.83
C GLU A 382 -1.31 -15.70 18.71
N ILE A 383 -1.90 -14.62 19.25
CA ILE A 383 -1.24 -13.60 20.06
C ILE A 383 -2.04 -13.27 21.32
N PRO A 384 -1.41 -12.67 22.37
CA PRO A 384 -2.10 -12.25 23.61
C PRO A 384 -3.22 -11.22 23.37
N ASP A 385 -2.93 -10.17 22.61
CA ASP A 385 -3.84 -9.11 22.16
C ASP A 385 -3.24 -8.37 20.94
N TYR A 386 -4.02 -7.48 20.28
CA TYR A 386 -3.59 -6.77 19.05
C TYR A 386 -2.32 -5.94 19.21
N ARG A 387 -1.97 -5.48 20.43
CA ARG A 387 -0.76 -4.68 20.70
C ARG A 387 0.52 -5.47 20.52
N PHE A 388 0.41 -6.80 20.47
CA PHE A 388 1.52 -7.70 20.20
C PHE A 388 2.04 -7.59 18.76
N ILE A 389 1.21 -7.16 17.81
CA ILE A 389 1.57 -7.06 16.38
C ILE A 389 2.82 -6.19 16.16
N PRO A 390 2.90 -4.93 16.64
CA PRO A 390 4.11 -4.12 16.46
C PRO A 390 5.26 -4.51 17.40
N TYR A 391 4.99 -5.30 18.44
CA TYR A 391 5.99 -5.71 19.41
C TYR A 391 6.88 -6.85 18.91
N PHE A 392 6.31 -7.81 18.16
CA PHE A 392 6.99 -9.05 17.79
C PHE A 392 7.09 -9.21 16.26
N PRO A 393 8.02 -8.45 15.61
CA PRO A 393 8.13 -8.40 14.15
C PRO A 393 8.78 -9.66 13.58
N ALA A 394 8.51 -9.92 12.29
CA ALA A 394 9.12 -10.99 11.49
C ALA A 394 8.83 -12.42 11.96
N HIS A 395 7.87 -12.61 12.87
CA HIS A 395 7.39 -13.92 13.28
C HIS A 395 5.97 -14.16 12.77
N SER A 396 5.73 -15.33 12.19
CA SER A 396 4.40 -15.69 11.75
C SER A 396 3.55 -16.16 12.92
N MET A 397 2.81 -15.22 13.54
CA MET A 397 1.79 -15.51 14.55
C MET A 397 0.39 -15.54 13.94
N ILE A 398 0.29 -15.60 12.62
CA ILE A 398 -0.98 -15.65 11.90
C ILE A 398 -1.47 -17.09 11.86
N HIS A 399 -2.66 -17.31 12.43
CA HIS A 399 -3.36 -18.59 12.34
C HIS A 399 -4.07 -18.73 10.98
N THR A 400 -4.84 -17.70 10.59
CA THR A 400 -5.62 -17.73 9.33
C THR A 400 -5.70 -16.34 8.72
N VAL A 401 -5.53 -16.25 7.41
CA VAL A 401 -5.85 -15.08 6.62
C VAL A 401 -7.09 -15.36 5.78
N ILE A 402 -8.06 -14.46 5.84
CA ILE A 402 -9.34 -14.57 5.14
C ILE A 402 -9.46 -13.38 4.19
N SER A 403 -9.77 -13.66 2.94
CA SER A 403 -10.18 -12.68 1.93
C SER A 403 -11.44 -13.17 1.22
N PRO A 404 -12.14 -12.36 0.43
CA PRO A 404 -13.31 -12.79 -0.34
C PRO A 404 -13.08 -14.03 -1.22
N LYS A 405 -11.83 -14.25 -1.65
CA LYS A 405 -11.45 -15.34 -2.54
C LYS A 405 -10.94 -16.57 -1.80
N LYS A 406 -10.43 -16.42 -0.56
CA LYS A 406 -9.71 -17.50 0.12
C LYS A 406 -9.70 -17.34 1.64
N ALA A 407 -9.92 -18.45 2.36
CA ALA A 407 -9.49 -18.59 3.74
C ALA A 407 -8.27 -19.53 3.75
N LEU A 408 -7.13 -19.04 4.20
CA LEU A 408 -5.86 -19.77 4.22
C LEU A 408 -5.38 -19.91 5.66
N ARG A 409 -5.34 -21.14 6.17
CA ARG A 409 -4.66 -21.45 7.42
C ARG A 409 -3.14 -21.39 7.17
N VAL A 410 -2.49 -20.46 7.85
CA VAL A 410 -1.03 -20.31 7.84
C VAL A 410 -0.50 -21.23 8.96
N LYS A 411 0.35 -22.19 8.64
CA LYS A 411 0.99 -22.99 9.70
C LYS A 411 1.94 -22.07 10.46
N ALA A 412 1.73 -21.90 11.77
CA ALA A 412 2.71 -21.29 12.62
C ALA A 412 4.01 -22.10 12.52
N CYS A 413 5.13 -21.45 12.20
CA CYS A 413 6.43 -22.02 12.46
C CYS A 413 6.68 -21.89 13.96
N VAL A 414 6.42 -22.95 14.70
CA VAL A 414 6.84 -23.11 16.10
C VAL A 414 8.29 -23.60 16.11
#